data_2f83cb40e9c4ca20b77d71875d473d16
#
_entry.id   2f83cb40e9c4ca20b77d71875d473d16
#
_cell.length_a   1.000
_cell.length_b   1.000
_cell.length_c   1.000
_cell.angle_alpha   90.00
_cell.angle_beta   90.00
_cell.angle_gamma   90.00
#
_symmetry.space_group_name_H-M   'P 1'
#
loop_
_entity.id
_entity.type
_entity.pdbx_description
1 polymer ?
#
loop_
_entity_poly.entity_id
_entity_poly.type
_entity_poly.pdbx_seq_one_letter_code
_entity_poly.pdbx_strand_id
1 'polypeptide(L)'
;MNKAEQAAKQARALFSSQDHGILSTHSVDLPGYPFGSITPYCLNRAGQPVILISSIAQHTHNILANNKVSLIVAKSEVDDAQSAGRITYIGDAKPIAADDDEIAERYYRYFPSSRNFHQTHDFNFYAIDLVRARFIGGFGQIYWVEQTDFLKANPFSMQEETDMVNHMNNDHQTAMQHYCDLFDIGYNNENQPTMIGIDSEGFHLRTGSQLHRIEFESPVSTALEVRQAMVELAKRQS
;
A
#
# COMPACT_ATOMS: atom_id res chain seq x y z
N MET A 1 -14.26 12.64 15.80
CA MET A 1 -14.00 11.26 15.27
C MET A 1 -14.28 10.26 16.38
N ASN A 2 -15.14 9.30 16.16
CA ASN A 2 -15.40 8.23 17.13
C ASN A 2 -14.28 7.16 17.11
N LYS A 3 -14.30 6.23 18.10
CA LYS A 3 -13.23 5.21 18.21
C LYS A 3 -13.13 4.29 17.00
N ALA A 4 -14.25 3.98 16.33
CA ALA A 4 -14.28 3.12 15.15
C ALA A 4 -13.67 3.84 13.94
N GLU A 5 -14.01 5.11 13.72
CA GLU A 5 -13.43 5.96 12.67
C GLU A 5 -11.91 6.12 12.86
N GLN A 6 -11.46 6.31 14.12
CA GLN A 6 -10.05 6.40 14.44
C GLN A 6 -9.33 5.08 14.14
N ALA A 7 -9.92 3.95 14.54
CA ALA A 7 -9.37 2.62 14.25
C ALA A 7 -9.29 2.36 12.74
N ALA A 8 -10.31 2.74 11.97
CA ALA A 8 -10.31 2.61 10.52
C ALA A 8 -9.20 3.47 9.87
N LYS A 9 -9.00 4.72 10.33
CA LYS A 9 -7.90 5.58 9.86
C LYS A 9 -6.55 4.95 10.17
N GLN A 10 -6.32 4.49 11.39
CA GLN A 10 -5.06 3.84 11.78
C GLN A 10 -4.81 2.54 11.00
N ALA A 11 -5.86 1.77 10.74
CA ALA A 11 -5.77 0.56 9.93
C ALA A 11 -5.34 0.88 8.49
N ARG A 12 -5.92 1.91 7.85
CA ARG A 12 -5.50 2.36 6.51
C ARG A 12 -4.08 2.88 6.49
N ALA A 13 -3.70 3.69 7.47
CA ALA A 13 -2.35 4.23 7.61
C ALA A 13 -1.32 3.09 7.69
N LEU A 14 -1.57 2.09 8.54
CA LEU A 14 -0.70 0.92 8.62
C LEU A 14 -0.68 0.14 7.29
N PHE A 15 -1.84 -0.10 6.68
CA PHE A 15 -1.94 -0.89 5.46
C PHE A 15 -1.27 -0.21 4.27
N SER A 16 -1.33 1.11 4.18
CA SER A 16 -0.65 1.89 3.13
C SER A 16 0.85 2.10 3.40
N SER A 17 1.31 1.96 4.64
CA SER A 17 2.73 2.15 5.00
C SER A 17 3.63 0.95 4.72
N GLN A 18 3.05 -0.20 4.36
CA GLN A 18 3.79 -1.43 4.09
C GLN A 18 3.67 -1.77 2.59
N ASP A 19 4.68 -2.45 2.06
CA ASP A 19 4.76 -2.85 0.65
C ASP A 19 4.61 -4.36 0.44
N HIS A 20 4.48 -5.14 1.49
CA HIS A 20 4.27 -6.59 1.44
C HIS A 20 3.46 -7.08 2.64
N GLY A 21 2.92 -8.28 2.50
CA GLY A 21 2.21 -8.96 3.57
C GLY A 21 2.27 -10.48 3.41
N ILE A 22 1.68 -11.20 4.35
CA ILE A 22 1.51 -12.64 4.27
C ILE A 22 0.12 -12.93 3.71
N LEU A 23 0.08 -13.37 2.45
CA LEU A 23 -1.12 -13.84 1.78
C LEU A 23 -1.42 -15.28 2.21
N SER A 24 -2.58 -15.51 2.82
CA SER A 24 -3.06 -16.84 3.19
C SER A 24 -4.14 -17.29 2.22
N THR A 25 -3.98 -18.51 1.68
CA THR A 25 -4.88 -19.15 0.71
C THR A 25 -5.30 -20.54 1.20
N HIS A 26 -6.33 -21.12 0.61
CA HIS A 26 -6.73 -22.50 0.89
C HIS A 26 -5.90 -23.47 0.04
N SER A 27 -5.12 -24.33 0.69
CA SER A 27 -4.25 -25.27 -0.03
C SER A 27 -5.07 -26.27 -0.85
N VAL A 28 -4.74 -26.40 -2.14
CA VAL A 28 -5.29 -27.47 -3.00
C VAL A 28 -4.56 -28.80 -2.80
N ASP A 29 -3.27 -28.75 -2.45
CA ASP A 29 -2.45 -29.97 -2.26
C ASP A 29 -2.70 -30.62 -0.89
N LEU A 30 -3.06 -29.80 0.12
CA LEU A 30 -3.39 -30.24 1.47
C LEU A 30 -4.76 -29.68 1.87
N PRO A 31 -5.88 -30.29 1.43
CA PRO A 31 -7.20 -29.78 1.68
C PRO A 31 -7.49 -29.58 3.17
N GLY A 32 -8.04 -28.40 3.51
CA GLY A 32 -8.33 -28.00 4.88
C GLY A 32 -7.20 -27.25 5.59
N TYR A 33 -6.01 -27.22 5.02
CA TYR A 33 -4.89 -26.45 5.57
C TYR A 33 -4.77 -25.07 4.88
N PRO A 34 -4.46 -24.00 5.64
CA PRO A 34 -4.07 -22.73 5.06
C PRO A 34 -2.65 -22.79 4.50
N PHE A 35 -2.38 -22.01 3.46
CA PHE A 35 -1.05 -21.86 2.86
C PHE A 35 -0.66 -20.38 2.85
N GLY A 36 0.47 -20.02 3.47
CA GLY A 36 0.97 -18.65 3.58
C GLY A 36 2.08 -18.36 2.59
N SER A 37 2.06 -17.17 1.99
CA SER A 37 3.10 -16.66 1.08
C SER A 37 3.41 -15.21 1.39
N ILE A 38 4.68 -14.81 1.39
CA ILE A 38 5.04 -13.39 1.39
C ILE A 38 4.74 -12.84 0.00
N THR A 39 3.94 -11.77 -0.06
CA THR A 39 3.49 -11.21 -1.32
C THR A 39 3.59 -9.69 -1.28
N PRO A 40 4.37 -9.07 -2.19
CA PRO A 40 4.36 -7.63 -2.38
C PRO A 40 2.99 -7.14 -2.86
N TYR A 41 2.59 -5.95 -2.45
CA TYR A 41 1.36 -5.31 -2.91
C TYR A 41 1.49 -3.79 -2.95
N CYS A 42 0.70 -3.17 -3.80
CA CYS A 42 0.38 -1.74 -3.72
C CYS A 42 -1.14 -1.57 -3.72
N LEU A 43 -1.61 -0.37 -3.38
CA LEU A 43 -3.04 -0.09 -3.41
C LEU A 43 -3.45 0.48 -4.77
N ASN A 44 -4.56 -0.02 -5.33
CA ASN A 44 -5.20 0.62 -6.48
C ASN A 44 -5.94 1.90 -6.06
N ARG A 45 -6.55 2.59 -7.03
CA ARG A 45 -7.29 3.82 -6.76
C ARG A 45 -8.55 3.63 -5.88
N ALA A 46 -9.07 2.43 -5.79
CA ALA A 46 -10.16 2.10 -4.87
C ALA A 46 -9.69 1.80 -3.43
N GLY A 47 -8.37 1.77 -3.19
CA GLY A 47 -7.77 1.42 -1.90
C GLY A 47 -7.67 -0.09 -1.65
N GLN A 48 -7.83 -0.91 -2.70
CA GLN A 48 -7.70 -2.36 -2.63
C GLN A 48 -6.25 -2.78 -2.91
N PRO A 49 -5.72 -3.82 -2.24
CA PRO A 49 -4.39 -4.34 -2.53
C PRO A 49 -4.38 -5.05 -3.88
N VAL A 50 -3.37 -4.72 -4.68
CA VAL A 50 -3.03 -5.38 -5.94
C VAL A 50 -1.75 -6.15 -5.77
N ILE A 51 -1.74 -7.39 -6.19
CA ILE A 51 -0.60 -8.31 -6.18
C ILE A 51 -0.28 -8.76 -7.61
N LEU A 52 1.00 -8.99 -7.89
CA LEU A 52 1.48 -9.55 -9.15
C LEU A 52 2.05 -10.93 -8.86
N ILE A 53 1.40 -11.99 -9.34
CA ILE A 53 1.72 -13.37 -9.00
C ILE A 53 1.88 -14.25 -10.24
N SER A 54 2.84 -15.19 -10.19
CA SER A 54 3.11 -16.12 -11.28
C SER A 54 2.04 -17.21 -11.38
N SER A 55 1.69 -17.60 -12.60
CA SER A 55 0.73 -18.68 -12.87
C SER A 55 1.15 -20.04 -12.28
N ILE A 56 2.46 -20.30 -12.14
CA ILE A 56 3.00 -21.54 -11.59
C ILE A 56 3.11 -21.55 -10.05
N ALA A 57 2.83 -20.41 -9.39
CA ALA A 57 2.96 -20.33 -7.95
C ALA A 57 1.82 -21.06 -7.23
N GLN A 58 2.13 -21.72 -6.10
CA GLN A 58 1.15 -22.50 -5.34
C GLN A 58 -0.05 -21.64 -4.89
N HIS A 59 0.20 -20.40 -4.45
CA HIS A 59 -0.88 -19.50 -4.07
C HIS A 59 -1.79 -19.13 -5.25
N THR A 60 -1.29 -19.11 -6.49
CA THR A 60 -2.11 -18.88 -7.69
C THR A 60 -3.03 -20.07 -7.94
N HIS A 61 -2.51 -21.30 -7.88
CA HIS A 61 -3.33 -22.52 -7.99
C HIS A 61 -4.41 -22.55 -6.90
N ASN A 62 -4.06 -22.17 -5.68
CA ASN A 62 -4.99 -22.10 -4.57
C ASN A 62 -6.11 -21.07 -4.82
N ILE A 63 -5.76 -19.87 -5.31
CA ILE A 63 -6.73 -18.79 -5.64
C ILE A 63 -7.66 -19.20 -6.77
N LEU A 64 -7.15 -19.86 -7.81
CA LEU A 64 -7.97 -20.35 -8.92
C LEU A 64 -9.01 -21.38 -8.47
N ALA A 65 -8.69 -22.20 -7.47
CA ALA A 65 -9.61 -23.19 -6.90
C ALA A 65 -10.57 -22.56 -5.87
N ASN A 66 -10.08 -21.62 -5.06
CA ASN A 66 -10.86 -20.90 -4.06
C ASN A 66 -10.26 -19.50 -3.86
N ASN A 67 -10.96 -18.49 -4.34
CA ASN A 67 -10.51 -17.12 -4.35
C ASN A 67 -10.59 -16.40 -2.99
N LYS A 68 -11.04 -17.08 -1.93
CA LYS A 68 -11.10 -16.51 -0.57
C LYS A 68 -9.73 -16.52 0.05
N VAL A 69 -9.28 -15.31 0.41
CA VAL A 69 -7.91 -15.08 0.91
C VAL A 69 -7.93 -14.18 2.14
N SER A 70 -6.82 -14.16 2.85
CA SER A 70 -6.50 -13.07 3.76
C SER A 70 -5.07 -12.59 3.54
N LEU A 71 -4.87 -11.27 3.61
CA LEU A 71 -3.57 -10.62 3.60
C LEU A 71 -3.32 -10.03 4.98
N ILE A 72 -2.37 -10.59 5.72
CA ILE A 72 -1.94 -10.02 7.00
C ILE A 72 -0.74 -9.10 6.77
N VAL A 73 -0.88 -7.87 7.29
CA VAL A 73 0.14 -6.84 7.25
C VAL A 73 0.42 -6.39 8.67
N ALA A 74 1.68 -6.31 9.03
CA ALA A 74 2.11 -5.90 10.36
C ALA A 74 3.19 -4.83 10.24
N LYS A 75 3.29 -3.96 11.25
CA LYS A 75 4.40 -3.02 11.32
C LYS A 75 5.70 -3.80 11.45
N SER A 76 6.65 -3.53 10.57
CA SER A 76 8.01 -4.06 10.63
C SER A 76 8.82 -3.38 11.74
N GLU A 77 9.92 -4.03 12.16
CA GLU A 77 10.89 -3.45 13.10
C GLU A 77 10.30 -3.07 14.47
N VAL A 78 9.65 -4.05 15.12
CA VAL A 78 9.12 -3.90 16.48
C VAL A 78 9.83 -4.86 17.42
N ASP A 79 10.13 -4.41 18.65
CA ASP A 79 10.77 -5.24 19.68
C ASP A 79 9.85 -6.37 20.17
N ASP A 80 8.53 -6.16 20.14
CA ASP A 80 7.53 -7.15 20.54
C ASP A 80 6.44 -7.29 19.48
N ALA A 81 6.44 -8.42 18.80
CA ALA A 81 5.46 -8.76 17.76
C ALA A 81 4.01 -8.84 18.30
N GLN A 82 3.79 -9.09 19.59
CA GLN A 82 2.44 -9.15 20.17
C GLN A 82 1.84 -7.76 20.34
N SER A 83 2.67 -6.77 20.63
CA SER A 83 2.25 -5.36 20.76
C SER A 83 2.20 -4.63 19.41
N ALA A 84 2.77 -5.22 18.35
CA ALA A 84 2.81 -4.62 17.03
C ALA A 84 1.41 -4.37 16.45
N GLY A 85 1.23 -3.20 15.88
CA GLY A 85 0.06 -2.91 15.05
C GLY A 85 0.01 -3.87 13.87
N ARG A 86 -1.17 -4.49 13.62
CA ARG A 86 -1.38 -5.39 12.49
C ARG A 86 -2.80 -5.34 11.98
N ILE A 87 -2.95 -5.70 10.72
CA ILE A 87 -4.23 -5.81 10.06
C ILE A 87 -4.32 -7.14 9.31
N THR A 88 -5.46 -7.83 9.44
CA THR A 88 -5.84 -8.94 8.59
C THR A 88 -6.92 -8.46 7.64
N TYR A 89 -6.58 -8.28 6.39
CA TYR A 89 -7.47 -7.92 5.30
C TYR A 89 -8.05 -9.21 4.72
N ILE A 90 -9.36 -9.45 4.89
CA ILE A 90 -10.04 -10.66 4.43
C ILE A 90 -10.84 -10.29 3.19
N GLY A 91 -10.65 -11.04 2.11
CA GLY A 91 -11.28 -10.70 0.84
C GLY A 91 -11.29 -11.81 -0.20
N ASP A 92 -11.82 -11.46 -1.36
CA ASP A 92 -11.90 -12.32 -2.53
C ASP A 92 -10.89 -11.84 -3.59
N ALA A 93 -9.90 -12.67 -3.91
CA ALA A 93 -8.93 -12.36 -4.96
C ALA A 93 -9.59 -12.50 -6.35
N LYS A 94 -9.43 -11.47 -7.20
CA LYS A 94 -9.97 -11.43 -8.56
C LYS A 94 -8.88 -11.07 -9.55
N PRO A 95 -8.79 -11.76 -10.69
CA PRO A 95 -7.86 -11.37 -11.74
C PRO A 95 -8.23 -9.98 -12.28
N ILE A 96 -7.22 -9.20 -12.60
CA ILE A 96 -7.34 -7.91 -13.29
C ILE A 96 -7.11 -8.17 -14.79
N ALA A 97 -7.78 -7.41 -15.64
CA ALA A 97 -7.60 -7.52 -17.09
C ALA A 97 -6.12 -7.29 -17.47
N ALA A 98 -5.61 -8.11 -18.39
CA ALA A 98 -4.20 -8.07 -18.78
C ALA A 98 -3.80 -6.77 -19.51
N ASP A 99 -4.77 -6.03 -20.02
CA ASP A 99 -4.63 -4.75 -20.71
C ASP A 99 -4.94 -3.53 -19.81
N ASP A 100 -4.99 -3.72 -18.49
CA ASP A 100 -5.12 -2.63 -17.52
C ASP A 100 -3.76 -1.96 -17.27
N ASP A 101 -3.37 -1.09 -18.19
CA ASP A 101 -2.12 -0.35 -18.13
C ASP A 101 -2.04 0.57 -16.88
N GLU A 102 -3.17 1.05 -16.37
CA GLU A 102 -3.20 1.90 -15.18
C GLU A 102 -2.67 1.15 -13.96
N ILE A 103 -3.17 -0.04 -13.73
CA ILE A 103 -2.73 -0.91 -12.62
C ILE A 103 -1.27 -1.31 -12.80
N ALA A 104 -0.88 -1.71 -14.01
CA ALA A 104 0.48 -2.13 -14.31
C ALA A 104 1.50 -1.00 -14.03
N GLU A 105 1.28 0.20 -14.58
CA GLU A 105 2.18 1.34 -14.38
C GLU A 105 2.23 1.79 -12.92
N ARG A 106 1.09 1.77 -12.21
CA ARG A 106 1.07 2.04 -10.77
C ARG A 106 1.91 1.02 -10.00
N TYR A 107 1.72 -0.27 -10.24
CA TYR A 107 2.46 -1.34 -9.58
C TYR A 107 3.98 -1.22 -9.84
N TYR A 108 4.40 -0.90 -11.07
CA TYR A 108 5.81 -0.74 -11.42
C TYR A 108 6.45 0.50 -10.78
N ARG A 109 5.69 1.54 -10.45
CA ARG A 109 6.21 2.64 -9.63
C ARG A 109 6.58 2.18 -8.22
N TYR A 110 5.78 1.27 -7.65
CA TYR A 110 6.07 0.67 -6.35
C TYR A 110 7.13 -0.43 -6.42
N PHE A 111 7.19 -1.18 -7.51
CA PHE A 111 8.09 -2.33 -7.70
C PHE A 111 8.73 -2.29 -9.10
N PRO A 112 9.74 -1.44 -9.34
CA PRO A 112 10.30 -1.24 -10.68
C PRO A 112 10.85 -2.52 -11.34
N SER A 113 11.46 -3.42 -10.57
CA SER A 113 11.98 -4.71 -11.06
C SER A 113 10.87 -5.66 -11.58
N SER A 114 9.63 -5.48 -11.13
CA SER A 114 8.50 -6.33 -11.51
C SER A 114 8.11 -6.19 -12.97
N ARG A 115 8.44 -5.08 -13.62
CA ARG A 115 8.23 -4.90 -15.07
C ARG A 115 8.94 -5.99 -15.88
N ASN A 116 10.18 -6.32 -15.50
CA ASN A 116 10.96 -7.36 -16.17
C ASN A 116 10.34 -8.76 -15.99
N PHE A 117 9.85 -9.05 -14.78
CA PHE A 117 9.22 -10.35 -14.50
C PHE A 117 7.92 -10.53 -15.28
N HIS A 118 7.09 -9.51 -15.35
CA HIS A 118 5.82 -9.55 -16.05
C HIS A 118 6.02 -9.74 -17.57
N GLN A 119 7.06 -9.16 -18.16
CA GLN A 119 7.36 -9.29 -19.58
C GLN A 119 7.98 -10.64 -19.97
N THR A 120 8.64 -11.33 -19.03
CA THR A 120 9.41 -12.56 -19.32
C THR A 120 8.75 -13.84 -18.80
N HIS A 121 7.73 -13.73 -17.95
CA HIS A 121 7.08 -14.86 -17.28
C HIS A 121 5.56 -14.67 -17.21
N ASP A 122 4.83 -15.76 -17.00
CA ASP A 122 3.37 -15.78 -16.84
C ASP A 122 2.94 -15.21 -15.46
N PHE A 123 3.12 -13.91 -15.28
CA PHE A 123 2.62 -13.18 -14.12
C PHE A 123 1.30 -12.49 -14.47
N ASN A 124 0.38 -12.46 -13.51
CA ASN A 124 -0.91 -11.81 -13.65
C ASN A 124 -1.22 -10.96 -12.43
N PHE A 125 -1.89 -9.84 -12.66
CA PHE A 125 -2.37 -8.98 -11.59
C PHE A 125 -3.67 -9.51 -11.00
N TYR A 126 -3.78 -9.44 -9.68
CA TYR A 126 -4.99 -9.71 -8.92
C TYR A 126 -5.27 -8.57 -7.96
N ALA A 127 -6.52 -8.12 -7.89
CA ALA A 127 -7.01 -7.28 -6.80
C ALA A 127 -7.70 -8.14 -5.76
N ILE A 128 -7.66 -7.73 -4.49
CA ILE A 128 -8.39 -8.42 -3.43
C ILE A 128 -9.53 -7.52 -2.97
N ASP A 129 -10.76 -7.92 -3.30
CA ASP A 129 -11.97 -7.23 -2.88
C ASP A 129 -12.18 -7.45 -1.38
N LEU A 130 -12.28 -6.36 -0.61
CA LEU A 130 -12.46 -6.45 0.84
C LEU A 130 -13.84 -6.98 1.21
N VAL A 131 -13.85 -8.02 2.02
CA VAL A 131 -15.05 -8.46 2.76
C VAL A 131 -15.08 -7.77 4.12
N ARG A 132 -14.00 -7.86 4.89
CA ARG A 132 -13.87 -7.21 6.20
C ARG A 132 -12.40 -7.19 6.65
N ALA A 133 -12.01 -6.18 7.42
CA ALA A 133 -10.67 -6.11 7.99
C ALA A 133 -10.68 -6.27 9.52
N ARG A 134 -9.68 -6.97 10.07
CA ARG A 134 -9.43 -7.06 11.51
C ARG A 134 -8.20 -6.25 11.85
N PHE A 135 -8.37 -5.14 12.54
CA PHE A 135 -7.30 -4.27 13.00
C PHE A 135 -6.97 -4.51 14.47
N ILE A 136 -5.68 -4.58 14.76
CA ILE A 136 -5.15 -4.62 16.13
C ILE A 136 -4.09 -3.52 16.20
N GLY A 137 -4.41 -2.44 16.93
CA GLY A 137 -3.56 -1.25 17.06
C GLY A 137 -2.62 -1.28 18.27
N GLY A 138 -2.45 -2.45 18.88
CA GLY A 138 -1.72 -2.65 20.13
C GLY A 138 -2.61 -3.23 21.23
N PHE A 139 -2.14 -3.22 22.46
CA PHE A 139 -2.85 -3.81 23.60
C PHE A 139 -4.25 -3.20 23.77
N GLY A 140 -5.30 -4.06 23.71
CA GLY A 140 -6.68 -3.67 23.95
C GLY A 140 -7.39 -2.93 22.79
N GLN A 141 -6.70 -2.61 21.72
CA GLN A 141 -7.28 -1.95 20.54
C GLN A 141 -7.55 -2.97 19.44
N ILE A 142 -8.69 -3.64 19.52
CA ILE A 142 -9.06 -4.72 18.62
C ILE A 142 -10.40 -4.38 17.98
N TYR A 143 -10.40 -4.14 16.65
CA TYR A 143 -11.57 -3.69 15.91
C TYR A 143 -11.82 -4.55 14.66
N TRP A 144 -13.08 -4.78 14.36
CA TRP A 144 -13.51 -5.10 13.00
C TRP A 144 -13.76 -3.77 12.27
N VAL A 145 -13.24 -3.66 11.08
CA VAL A 145 -13.39 -2.48 10.21
C VAL A 145 -14.15 -2.91 8.97
N GLU A 146 -15.27 -2.26 8.72
CA GLU A 146 -16.14 -2.54 7.57
C GLU A 146 -15.54 -1.94 6.29
N GLN A 147 -15.94 -2.47 5.15
CA GLN A 147 -15.48 -2.03 3.83
C GLN A 147 -15.66 -0.53 3.62
N THR A 148 -16.82 0.02 3.99
CA THR A 148 -17.15 1.45 3.84
C THR A 148 -16.24 2.38 4.64
N ASP A 149 -15.70 1.90 5.75
CA ASP A 149 -14.81 2.66 6.62
C ASP A 149 -13.34 2.46 6.25
N PHE A 150 -13.01 1.30 5.70
CA PHE A 150 -11.64 0.95 5.33
C PHE A 150 -11.24 1.46 3.95
N LEU A 151 -12.06 1.21 2.92
CA LEU A 151 -11.72 1.61 1.56
C LEU A 151 -11.95 3.13 1.36
N LYS A 152 -10.92 3.80 0.88
CA LYS A 152 -10.98 5.19 0.46
C LYS A 152 -10.48 5.30 -0.98
N ALA A 153 -11.36 5.73 -1.86
CA ALA A 153 -10.98 5.98 -3.24
C ALA A 153 -10.02 7.17 -3.31
N ASN A 154 -8.96 7.03 -4.10
CA ASN A 154 -8.09 8.13 -4.43
C ASN A 154 -8.87 9.14 -5.28
N PRO A 155 -9.01 10.41 -4.85
CA PRO A 155 -9.78 11.42 -5.59
C PRO A 155 -9.09 11.84 -6.90
N PHE A 156 -7.78 11.61 -7.01
CA PHE A 156 -6.99 12.01 -8.17
C PHE A 156 -7.10 10.96 -9.27
N SER A 157 -7.27 11.40 -10.52
CA SER A 157 -7.12 10.52 -11.69
C SER A 157 -5.66 10.03 -11.78
N MET A 158 -5.43 8.97 -12.57
CA MET A 158 -4.06 8.49 -12.82
C MET A 158 -3.15 9.60 -13.38
N GLN A 159 -3.68 10.41 -14.30
CA GLN A 159 -2.92 11.50 -14.90
C GLN A 159 -2.56 12.57 -13.87
N GLU A 160 -3.53 13.02 -13.04
CA GLU A 160 -3.28 14.01 -11.98
C GLU A 160 -2.26 13.51 -10.96
N GLU A 161 -2.37 12.24 -10.52
CA GLU A 161 -1.38 11.64 -9.61
C GLU A 161 0.00 11.57 -10.27
N THR A 162 0.06 11.16 -11.53
CA THR A 162 1.34 11.07 -12.27
C THR A 162 1.99 12.43 -12.46
N ASP A 163 1.20 13.45 -12.79
CA ASP A 163 1.69 14.83 -12.96
C ASP A 163 2.23 15.40 -11.64
N MET A 164 1.52 15.20 -10.53
CA MET A 164 1.98 15.62 -9.20
C MET A 164 3.27 14.90 -8.79
N VAL A 165 3.35 13.58 -8.99
CA VAL A 165 4.53 12.78 -8.68
C VAL A 165 5.73 13.24 -9.53
N ASN A 166 5.55 13.42 -10.84
CA ASN A 166 6.61 13.88 -11.72
C ASN A 166 7.08 15.30 -11.38
N HIS A 167 6.15 16.22 -11.08
CA HIS A 167 6.48 17.57 -10.66
C HIS A 167 7.33 17.58 -9.39
N MET A 168 6.96 16.80 -8.38
CA MET A 168 7.75 16.70 -7.15
C MET A 168 9.14 16.12 -7.41
N ASN A 169 9.25 15.08 -8.21
CA ASN A 169 10.51 14.44 -8.50
C ASN A 169 11.46 15.31 -9.36
N ASN A 170 10.92 16.11 -10.29
CA ASN A 170 11.72 16.94 -11.17
C ASN A 170 12.13 18.27 -10.53
N ASP A 171 11.23 18.89 -9.75
CA ASP A 171 11.39 20.30 -9.38
C ASP A 171 11.56 20.52 -7.87
N HIS A 172 11.26 19.50 -7.02
CA HIS A 172 11.18 19.66 -5.57
C HIS A 172 12.02 18.66 -4.76
N GLN A 173 13.20 18.27 -5.27
CA GLN A 173 14.08 17.30 -4.58
C GLN A 173 14.46 17.77 -3.17
N THR A 174 14.81 19.05 -3.00
CA THR A 174 15.16 19.61 -1.68
C THR A 174 14.00 19.54 -0.69
N ALA A 175 12.77 19.74 -1.15
CA ALA A 175 11.60 19.61 -0.28
C ALA A 175 11.41 18.15 0.17
N MET A 176 11.61 17.17 -0.72
CA MET A 176 11.54 15.75 -0.37
C MET A 176 12.63 15.33 0.61
N GLN A 177 13.86 15.86 0.48
CA GLN A 177 14.92 15.69 1.48
C GLN A 177 14.51 16.25 2.83
N HIS A 178 13.96 17.48 2.85
CA HIS A 178 13.44 18.07 4.08
C HIS A 178 12.31 17.25 4.72
N TYR A 179 11.43 16.64 3.94
CA TYR A 179 10.42 15.71 4.48
C TYR A 179 11.09 14.48 5.11
N CYS A 180 12.14 13.96 4.51
CA CYS A 180 12.91 12.86 5.11
C CYS A 180 13.52 13.27 6.45
N ASP A 181 14.11 14.46 6.54
CA ASP A 181 14.67 15.00 7.78
C ASP A 181 13.61 15.19 8.87
N LEU A 182 12.40 15.67 8.51
CA LEU A 182 11.27 15.84 9.45
C LEU A 182 10.75 14.52 10.04
N PHE A 183 10.87 13.43 9.33
CA PHE A 183 10.32 12.13 9.72
C PHE A 183 11.39 11.07 10.01
N ASP A 184 12.65 11.49 10.24
CA ASP A 184 13.80 10.61 10.53
C ASP A 184 13.99 9.50 9.48
N ILE A 185 13.71 9.80 8.19
CA ILE A 185 13.89 8.88 7.07
C ILE A 185 15.31 9.02 6.54
N GLY A 186 16.09 7.94 6.61
CA GLY A 186 17.46 7.94 6.10
C GLY A 186 17.54 8.01 4.57
N TYR A 187 18.40 8.86 4.05
CA TYR A 187 18.76 8.95 2.63
C TYR A 187 20.25 9.33 2.45
N ASN A 188 20.78 9.15 1.25
CA ASN A 188 22.14 9.55 0.89
C ASN A 188 22.21 9.89 -0.61
N ASN A 189 23.41 10.22 -1.12
CA ASN A 189 23.60 10.61 -2.52
C ASN A 189 23.18 9.53 -3.54
N GLU A 190 23.27 8.26 -3.18
CA GLU A 190 22.88 7.13 -4.04
C GLU A 190 21.39 6.77 -3.91
N ASN A 191 20.80 7.09 -2.77
CA ASN A 191 19.40 6.75 -2.41
C ASN A 191 18.62 8.01 -2.07
N GLN A 192 18.53 8.93 -3.02
CA GLN A 192 17.73 10.14 -2.88
C GLN A 192 16.25 9.82 -2.77
N PRO A 193 15.47 10.57 -1.96
CA PRO A 193 14.04 10.35 -1.86
C PRO A 193 13.37 10.60 -3.21
N THR A 194 12.47 9.67 -3.58
CA THR A 194 11.66 9.74 -4.79
C THR A 194 10.21 9.55 -4.44
N MET A 195 9.34 10.44 -4.87
CA MET A 195 7.89 10.27 -4.70
C MET A 195 7.39 9.21 -5.69
N ILE A 196 6.57 8.28 -5.19
CA ILE A 196 6.05 7.17 -6.01
C ILE A 196 4.53 7.10 -6.05
N GLY A 197 3.83 7.80 -5.17
CA GLY A 197 2.37 7.84 -5.17
C GLY A 197 1.83 8.87 -4.21
N ILE A 198 0.61 9.33 -4.47
CA ILE A 198 -0.12 10.28 -3.64
C ILE A 198 -1.60 9.94 -3.64
N ASP A 199 -2.26 10.12 -2.51
CA ASP A 199 -3.71 9.94 -2.34
C ASP A 199 -4.28 11.01 -1.40
N SER A 200 -5.55 10.87 -1.03
CA SER A 200 -6.22 11.85 -0.17
C SER A 200 -5.66 11.96 1.25
N GLU A 201 -4.97 10.94 1.75
CA GLU A 201 -4.51 10.87 3.14
C GLU A 201 -2.99 11.07 3.28
N GLY A 202 -2.23 11.14 2.15
CA GLY A 202 -0.78 11.35 2.19
C GLY A 202 -0.07 10.93 0.91
N PHE A 203 1.23 10.74 1.00
CA PHE A 203 2.07 10.37 -0.13
C PHE A 203 3.14 9.34 0.26
N HIS A 204 3.70 8.69 -0.74
CA HIS A 204 4.77 7.71 -0.55
C HIS A 204 6.10 8.25 -1.09
N LEU A 205 7.13 8.15 -0.27
CA LEU A 205 8.52 8.31 -0.68
C LEU A 205 9.22 6.97 -0.68
N ARG A 206 10.18 6.82 -1.59
CA ARG A 206 11.15 5.72 -1.59
C ARG A 206 12.54 6.28 -1.37
N THR A 207 13.31 5.65 -0.46
CA THR A 207 14.75 5.84 -0.32
C THR A 207 15.42 4.47 -0.50
N GLY A 208 16.16 4.29 -1.59
CA GLY A 208 16.67 2.97 -1.95
C GLY A 208 15.58 1.93 -2.15
N SER A 209 15.59 0.87 -1.35
CA SER A 209 14.56 -0.19 -1.36
C SER A 209 13.42 0.05 -0.37
N GLN A 210 13.50 1.05 0.50
CA GLN A 210 12.52 1.28 1.56
C GLN A 210 11.38 2.18 1.10
N LEU A 211 10.16 1.80 1.45
CA LEU A 211 8.94 2.57 1.26
C LEU A 211 8.59 3.32 2.54
N HIS A 212 8.29 4.60 2.41
CA HIS A 212 7.89 5.45 3.52
C HIS A 212 6.57 6.13 3.20
N ARG A 213 5.62 6.05 4.12
CA ARG A 213 4.34 6.76 4.05
C ARG A 213 4.39 8.02 4.91
N ILE A 214 4.11 9.18 4.32
CA ILE A 214 3.93 10.44 5.03
C ILE A 214 2.46 10.82 4.92
N GLU A 215 1.81 11.02 6.07
CA GLU A 215 0.39 11.37 6.14
C GLU A 215 0.20 12.89 6.11
N PHE A 216 -0.86 13.35 5.43
CA PHE A 216 -1.36 14.71 5.59
C PHE A 216 -2.08 14.88 6.93
N GLU A 217 -2.05 16.05 7.51
CA GLU A 217 -2.80 16.34 8.75
C GLU A 217 -4.31 16.19 8.58
N SER A 218 -4.79 16.58 7.40
CA SER A 218 -6.19 16.45 6.99
C SER A 218 -6.27 15.87 5.58
N PRO A 219 -7.30 15.10 5.26
CA PRO A 219 -7.49 14.58 3.91
C PRO A 219 -7.63 15.71 2.89
N VAL A 220 -7.08 15.49 1.70
CA VAL A 220 -7.11 16.39 0.55
C VAL A 220 -7.89 15.76 -0.60
N SER A 221 -8.49 16.57 -1.46
CA SER A 221 -9.31 16.11 -2.57
C SER A 221 -9.02 16.79 -3.91
N THR A 222 -8.18 17.84 -3.89
CA THR A 222 -7.80 18.62 -5.07
C THR A 222 -6.28 18.81 -5.14
N ALA A 223 -5.73 19.02 -6.33
CA ALA A 223 -4.32 19.33 -6.52
C ALA A 223 -3.87 20.61 -5.78
N LEU A 224 -4.78 21.58 -5.61
CA LEU A 224 -4.51 22.79 -4.83
C LEU A 224 -4.31 22.48 -3.34
N GLU A 225 -5.20 21.64 -2.76
CA GLU A 225 -5.08 21.21 -1.37
C GLU A 225 -3.81 20.39 -1.14
N VAL A 226 -3.44 19.50 -2.08
CA VAL A 226 -2.16 18.79 -2.06
C VAL A 226 -1.00 19.76 -1.98
N ARG A 227 -0.97 20.76 -2.90
CA ARG A 227 0.08 21.77 -2.91
C ARG A 227 0.16 22.52 -1.58
N GLN A 228 -0.98 22.90 -1.01
CA GLN A 228 -1.02 23.59 0.28
C GLN A 228 -0.46 22.73 1.41
N ALA A 229 -0.89 21.47 1.50
CA ALA A 229 -0.41 20.52 2.50
C ALA A 229 1.11 20.28 2.39
N MET A 230 1.64 20.14 1.17
CA MET A 230 3.07 19.98 0.94
C MET A 230 3.88 21.24 1.28
N VAL A 231 3.37 22.43 0.96
CA VAL A 231 4.01 23.69 1.34
C VAL A 231 4.02 23.89 2.86
N GLU A 232 2.95 23.48 3.55
CA GLU A 232 2.91 23.50 5.02
C GLU A 232 3.93 22.56 5.64
N LEU A 233 4.07 21.34 5.11
CA LEU A 233 5.12 20.41 5.52
C LEU A 233 6.52 21.00 5.31
N ALA A 234 6.76 21.64 4.16
CA ALA A 234 8.06 22.25 3.85
C ALA A 234 8.43 23.44 4.75
N LYS A 235 7.47 24.04 5.45
CA LYS A 235 7.71 25.15 6.39
C LYS A 235 7.98 24.69 7.83
N ARG A 236 7.73 23.42 8.16
CA ARG A 236 8.00 22.89 9.50
C ARG A 236 9.51 22.86 9.76
N GLN A 237 9.89 23.10 11.00
CA GLN A 237 11.27 22.93 11.44
C GLN A 237 11.48 21.46 11.83
N SER A 238 12.59 20.88 11.36
CA SER A 238 13.07 19.55 11.76
C SER A 238 13.67 19.57 13.15
#